data_c8146f5113e8f4496aef3091833c3219
#
_entry.id   c8146f5113e8f4496aef3091833c3219
#
_cell.length_a   1.000
_cell.length_b   1.000
_cell.length_c   1.000
_cell.angle_alpha   90.00
_cell.angle_beta   90.00
_cell.angle_gamma   90.00
#
_symmetry.space_group_name_H-M   'P 1'
#
loop_
_entity.id
_entity.type
_entity.pdbx_description
1 polymer ?
#
loop_
_entity_poly.entity_id
_entity_poly.type
_entity_poly.pdbx_seq_one_letter_code
_entity_poly.pdbx_strand_id
1 'polypeptide(L)'
;MTDPRFCARCGTALAPSTDPEHKPECPACGWFRPTNALPAVLVLARTESGKILYTRQPGWPDGAWGLVSGYVEVGETAEQASVREVDEESGLAARLPRLVRTLPFGDLLLICVEVDVDDLAPRAGSDVEAVRLRRPELGLTPADWPARTFIEAQFESLSS
;
A
#
# COMPACT_ATOMS: atom_id res chain seq x y z
N MET A 1 -15.79 4.73 5.70
CA MET A 1 -16.54 3.42 5.66
C MET A 1 -17.93 3.63 6.19
N THR A 2 -19.01 3.21 5.48
CA THR A 2 -20.39 3.27 5.96
C THR A 2 -20.66 2.12 6.94
N ASP A 3 -21.37 2.40 8.04
CA ASP A 3 -21.77 1.37 8.99
C ASP A 3 -22.63 0.29 8.30
N PRO A 4 -22.38 -1.01 8.60
CA PRO A 4 -23.16 -2.07 8.02
C PRO A 4 -24.60 -2.03 8.53
N ARG A 5 -25.57 -2.11 7.63
CA ARG A 5 -26.98 -2.16 7.98
C ARG A 5 -27.42 -3.49 8.60
N PHE A 6 -26.65 -4.54 8.42
CA PHE A 6 -26.97 -5.90 8.87
C PHE A 6 -25.71 -6.57 9.46
N CYS A 7 -25.94 -7.40 10.47
CA CYS A 7 -24.90 -8.23 11.07
C CYS A 7 -24.37 -9.23 10.05
N ALA A 8 -23.05 -9.25 9.82
CA ALA A 8 -22.42 -10.17 8.90
C ALA A 8 -22.49 -11.66 9.36
N ARG A 9 -22.75 -11.90 10.66
CA ARG A 9 -22.81 -13.25 11.23
C ARG A 9 -24.21 -13.87 11.17
N CYS A 10 -25.27 -13.07 11.46
CA CYS A 10 -26.64 -13.61 11.61
C CYS A 10 -27.70 -12.86 10.81
N GLY A 11 -27.33 -11.82 10.03
CA GLY A 11 -28.26 -11.06 9.21
C GLY A 11 -29.20 -10.09 9.97
N THR A 12 -29.13 -10.02 11.31
CA THR A 12 -29.96 -9.09 12.09
C THR A 12 -29.67 -7.65 11.72
N ALA A 13 -30.69 -6.82 11.56
CA ALA A 13 -30.54 -5.39 11.34
C ALA A 13 -29.78 -4.73 12.50
N LEU A 14 -28.79 -3.92 12.18
CA LEU A 14 -28.00 -3.17 13.16
C LEU A 14 -28.47 -1.73 13.21
N ALA A 15 -28.59 -1.18 14.43
CA ALA A 15 -28.80 0.25 14.59
C ALA A 15 -27.51 1.02 14.22
N PRO A 16 -27.62 2.21 13.58
CA PRO A 16 -26.47 3.06 13.36
C PRO A 16 -25.80 3.41 14.69
N SER A 17 -24.48 3.29 14.77
CA SER A 17 -23.74 3.82 15.92
C SER A 17 -23.68 5.34 15.83
N THR A 18 -24.05 6.02 16.88
CA THR A 18 -23.88 7.48 17.04
C THR A 18 -22.55 7.83 17.73
N ASP A 19 -21.84 6.82 18.23
CA ASP A 19 -20.59 6.95 18.95
C ASP A 19 -19.44 6.35 18.10
N PRO A 20 -18.48 7.17 17.65
CA PRO A 20 -17.35 6.69 16.84
C PRO A 20 -16.42 5.72 17.61
N GLU A 21 -16.45 5.74 18.94
CA GLU A 21 -15.69 4.82 19.79
C GLU A 21 -16.46 3.53 20.09
N HIS A 22 -17.78 3.55 19.91
CA HIS A 22 -18.63 2.40 20.22
C HIS A 22 -18.78 1.50 18.98
N LYS A 23 -18.20 0.32 19.06
CA LYS A 23 -18.37 -0.71 18.02
C LYS A 23 -19.79 -1.23 18.09
N PRO A 24 -20.59 -1.14 17.01
CA PRO A 24 -21.95 -1.65 17.02
C PRO A 24 -21.93 -3.16 17.24
N GLU A 25 -22.47 -3.57 18.41
CA GLU A 25 -22.63 -4.99 18.75
C GLU A 25 -23.99 -5.47 18.27
N CYS A 26 -24.04 -6.65 17.68
CA CYS A 26 -25.30 -7.25 17.25
C CYS A 26 -26.14 -7.66 18.45
N PRO A 27 -27.38 -7.12 18.63
CA PRO A 27 -28.20 -7.44 19.76
C PRO A 27 -28.69 -8.90 19.79
N ALA A 28 -28.62 -9.60 18.65
CA ALA A 28 -29.08 -10.98 18.56
C ALA A 28 -27.99 -12.03 18.83
N CYS A 29 -26.71 -11.73 18.48
CA CYS A 29 -25.66 -12.75 18.57
C CYS A 29 -24.35 -12.24 19.21
N GLY A 30 -24.29 -10.99 19.68
CA GLY A 30 -23.11 -10.41 20.30
C GLY A 30 -21.92 -10.17 19.36
N TRP A 31 -22.11 -10.36 18.04
CA TRP A 31 -21.04 -10.10 17.08
C TRP A 31 -20.80 -8.60 16.96
N PHE A 32 -19.56 -8.20 16.95
CA PHE A 32 -19.16 -6.82 16.67
C PHE A 32 -18.22 -6.79 15.45
N ARG A 33 -18.27 -5.71 14.70
CA ARG A 33 -17.32 -5.47 13.61
C ARG A 33 -16.12 -4.68 14.16
N PRO A 34 -14.92 -5.24 14.11
CA PRO A 34 -13.73 -4.46 14.43
C PRO A 34 -13.57 -3.34 13.39
N THR A 35 -13.30 -2.13 13.85
CA THR A 35 -12.90 -1.01 12.98
C THR A 35 -11.38 -1.00 12.94
N ASN A 36 -10.81 -1.83 12.10
CA ASN A 36 -9.35 -1.95 11.96
C ASN A 36 -8.92 -1.30 10.64
N ALA A 37 -7.74 -0.69 10.63
CA ALA A 37 -7.09 -0.30 9.39
C ALA A 37 -6.80 -1.54 8.53
N LEU A 38 -6.95 -1.40 7.22
CA LEU A 38 -6.62 -2.46 6.28
C LEU A 38 -5.10 -2.44 6.04
N PRO A 39 -4.38 -3.56 6.22
CA PRO A 39 -2.96 -3.62 5.97
C PRO A 39 -2.68 -3.59 4.48
N ALA A 40 -1.79 -2.70 4.06
CA ALA A 40 -1.29 -2.63 2.69
C ALA A 40 0.21 -2.36 2.70
N VAL A 41 0.93 -2.86 1.71
CA VAL A 41 2.35 -2.56 1.52
C VAL A 41 2.51 -1.34 0.63
N LEU A 42 3.55 -0.56 0.92
CA LEU A 42 4.07 0.50 0.06
C LEU A 42 5.54 0.18 -0.18
N VAL A 43 5.90 -0.17 -1.41
CA VAL A 43 7.17 -0.81 -1.72
C VAL A 43 8.10 0.13 -2.49
N LEU A 44 9.25 0.43 -1.91
CA LEU A 44 10.35 1.10 -2.59
C LEU A 44 11.29 0.04 -3.16
N ALA A 45 11.08 -0.32 -4.43
CA ALA A 45 11.93 -1.26 -5.15
C ALA A 45 13.11 -0.50 -5.77
N ARG A 46 14.35 -0.88 -5.41
CA ARG A 46 15.56 -0.17 -5.81
C ARG A 46 16.52 -1.08 -6.56
N THR A 47 17.14 -0.53 -7.61
CA THR A 47 18.24 -1.19 -8.32
C THR A 47 19.59 -0.86 -7.68
N GLU A 48 20.61 -1.67 -7.96
CA GLU A 48 22.00 -1.39 -7.56
C GLU A 48 22.52 -0.07 -8.16
N SER A 49 22.04 0.33 -9.33
CA SER A 49 22.39 1.62 -9.97
C SER A 49 21.71 2.84 -9.31
N GLY A 50 20.89 2.63 -8.28
CA GLY A 50 20.19 3.69 -7.53
C GLY A 50 18.93 4.22 -8.22
N LYS A 51 18.37 3.50 -9.19
CA LYS A 51 17.03 3.79 -9.71
C LYS A 51 16.00 3.18 -8.77
N ILE A 52 14.79 3.76 -8.76
CA ILE A 52 13.62 3.18 -8.09
C ILE A 52 12.51 2.91 -9.09
N LEU A 53 11.68 1.92 -8.77
CA LEU A 53 10.52 1.57 -9.56
C LEU A 53 9.37 2.51 -9.22
N TYR A 54 8.88 3.21 -10.21
CA TYR A 54 7.67 4.00 -10.17
C TYR A 54 6.54 3.28 -10.89
N THR A 55 5.34 3.35 -10.31
CA THR A 55 4.12 2.86 -10.91
C THR A 55 3.12 3.99 -11.13
N ARG A 56 2.22 3.82 -12.08
CA ARG A 56 1.09 4.71 -12.32
C ARG A 56 -0.16 3.86 -12.41
N GLN A 57 -1.12 4.12 -11.55
CA GLN A 57 -2.40 3.41 -11.56
C GLN A 57 -3.46 4.17 -12.37
N PRO A 58 -4.48 3.46 -12.88
CA PRO A 58 -5.62 4.09 -13.55
C PRO A 58 -6.30 5.16 -12.69
N GLY A 59 -6.62 6.29 -13.30
CA GLY A 59 -7.33 7.38 -12.63
C GLY A 59 -6.46 8.32 -11.79
N TRP A 60 -5.15 8.11 -11.72
CA TRP A 60 -4.26 9.08 -11.09
C TRP A 60 -4.11 10.35 -11.94
N PRO A 61 -3.82 11.51 -11.31
CA PRO A 61 -3.59 12.76 -12.04
C PRO A 61 -2.50 12.62 -13.10
N ASP A 62 -2.63 13.36 -14.20
CA ASP A 62 -1.64 13.36 -15.28
C ASP A 62 -0.25 13.71 -14.76
N GLY A 63 0.74 12.88 -15.12
CA GLY A 63 2.12 13.04 -14.71
C GLY A 63 2.43 12.58 -13.28
N ALA A 64 1.43 12.17 -12.48
CA ALA A 64 1.66 11.63 -11.13
C ALA A 64 2.17 10.19 -11.20
N TRP A 65 3.17 9.89 -10.38
CA TRP A 65 3.75 8.56 -10.20
C TRP A 65 3.86 8.25 -8.72
N GLY A 66 3.64 7.02 -8.36
CA GLY A 66 3.78 6.49 -7.01
C GLY A 66 4.76 5.34 -6.95
N LEU A 67 4.74 4.66 -5.83
CA LEU A 67 5.46 3.41 -5.60
C LEU A 67 4.48 2.23 -5.77
N VAL A 68 5.02 1.03 -5.96
CA VAL A 68 4.25 -0.22 -5.91
C VAL A 68 3.48 -0.30 -4.60
N SER A 69 2.22 -0.71 -4.66
CA SER A 69 1.39 -0.82 -3.47
C SER A 69 0.25 -1.82 -3.67
N GLY A 70 -0.07 -2.56 -2.62
CA GLY A 70 -1.20 -3.47 -2.63
C GLY A 70 -1.56 -3.99 -1.25
N TYR A 71 -2.67 -4.70 -1.15
CA TYR A 71 -3.13 -5.25 0.12
C TYR A 71 -2.32 -6.48 0.52
N VAL A 72 -2.13 -6.63 1.83
CA VAL A 72 -1.60 -7.89 2.39
C VAL A 72 -2.73 -8.91 2.39
N GLU A 73 -2.53 -10.05 1.75
CA GLU A 73 -3.51 -11.12 1.67
C GLU A 73 -3.54 -11.99 2.93
N VAL A 74 -4.63 -12.75 3.09
CA VAL A 74 -4.78 -13.65 4.24
C VAL A 74 -3.73 -14.76 4.20
N GLY A 75 -2.93 -14.84 5.27
CA GLY A 75 -1.85 -15.84 5.37
C GLY A 75 -0.51 -15.38 4.79
N GLU A 76 -0.43 -14.16 4.30
CA GLU A 76 0.76 -13.56 3.74
C GLU A 76 1.44 -12.63 4.76
N THR A 77 2.76 -12.53 4.75
CA THR A 77 3.50 -11.49 5.47
C THR A 77 3.65 -10.25 4.60
N ALA A 78 3.96 -9.09 5.21
CA ALA A 78 4.20 -7.86 4.44
C ALA A 78 5.39 -8.00 3.47
N GLU A 79 6.41 -8.78 3.83
CA GLU A 79 7.54 -9.08 2.96
C GLU A 79 7.11 -9.90 1.73
N GLN A 80 6.24 -10.90 1.94
CA GLN A 80 5.70 -11.71 0.86
C GLN A 80 4.80 -10.89 -0.06
N ALA A 81 3.91 -10.07 0.51
CA ALA A 81 3.08 -9.13 -0.23
C ALA A 81 3.93 -8.20 -1.10
N SER A 82 5.02 -7.66 -0.53
CA SER A 82 5.90 -6.74 -1.26
C SER A 82 6.57 -7.39 -2.47
N VAL A 83 6.98 -8.65 -2.35
CA VAL A 83 7.59 -9.41 -3.44
C VAL A 83 6.55 -9.70 -4.53
N ARG A 84 5.35 -10.15 -4.13
CA ARG A 84 4.24 -10.45 -5.04
C ARG A 84 3.80 -9.20 -5.81
N GLU A 85 3.54 -8.09 -5.13
CA GLU A 85 3.07 -6.85 -5.76
C GLU A 85 4.11 -6.28 -6.76
N VAL A 86 5.40 -6.36 -6.45
CA VAL A 86 6.45 -5.93 -7.40
C VAL A 86 6.44 -6.79 -8.66
N ASP A 87 6.29 -8.10 -8.53
CA ASP A 87 6.20 -9.01 -9.68
C ASP A 87 4.91 -8.74 -10.49
N GLU A 88 3.76 -8.66 -9.82
CA GLU A 88 2.45 -8.43 -10.45
C GLU A 88 2.38 -7.09 -11.18
N GLU A 89 2.84 -6.00 -10.56
CA GLU A 89 2.79 -4.66 -11.16
C GLU A 89 3.88 -4.41 -12.21
N SER A 90 5.05 -5.10 -12.12
CA SER A 90 6.21 -4.74 -12.97
C SER A 90 6.91 -5.90 -13.68
N GLY A 91 6.60 -7.14 -13.34
CA GLY A 91 7.32 -8.31 -13.86
C GLY A 91 8.77 -8.41 -13.39
N LEU A 92 9.19 -7.63 -12.38
CA LEU A 92 10.53 -7.69 -11.81
C LEU A 92 10.55 -8.61 -10.58
N ALA A 93 11.58 -9.44 -10.48
CA ALA A 93 11.81 -10.26 -9.30
C ALA A 93 12.39 -9.41 -8.16
N ALA A 94 11.60 -9.23 -7.09
CA ALA A 94 12.05 -8.54 -5.88
C ALA A 94 12.78 -9.49 -4.92
N ARG A 95 13.80 -8.96 -4.25
CA ARG A 95 14.64 -9.70 -3.30
C ARG A 95 14.90 -8.88 -2.04
N LEU A 96 15.28 -9.55 -0.97
CA LEU A 96 15.73 -8.94 0.31
C LEU A 96 14.74 -7.91 0.88
N PRO A 97 13.46 -8.27 1.05
CA PRO A 97 12.49 -7.34 1.62
C PRO A 97 12.88 -6.91 3.03
N ARG A 98 12.85 -5.60 3.29
CA ARG A 98 13.16 -4.98 4.58
C ARG A 98 12.03 -4.06 5.01
N LEU A 99 11.43 -4.34 6.14
CA LEU A 99 10.47 -3.44 6.77
C LEU A 99 11.18 -2.17 7.22
N VAL A 100 10.63 -1.01 6.87
CA VAL A 100 11.23 0.30 7.18
C VAL A 100 10.43 1.05 8.23
N ARG A 101 9.14 1.24 7.98
CA ARG A 101 8.20 1.97 8.86
C ARG A 101 6.76 1.64 8.53
N THR A 102 5.84 2.20 9.30
CA THR A 102 4.42 2.24 8.97
C THR A 102 3.93 3.67 8.86
N LEU A 103 2.90 3.90 8.03
CA LEU A 103 2.24 5.18 7.84
C LEU A 103 0.72 4.98 7.83
N PRO A 104 -0.05 5.80 8.53
CA PRO A 104 -1.51 5.82 8.36
C PRO A 104 -1.86 6.55 7.06
N PHE A 105 -2.85 6.03 6.32
CA PHE A 105 -3.37 6.70 5.13
C PHE A 105 -4.84 6.34 4.91
N GLY A 106 -5.76 7.23 5.24
CA GLY A 106 -7.19 6.95 5.22
C GLY A 106 -7.54 5.74 6.09
N ASP A 107 -8.14 4.73 5.48
CA ASP A 107 -8.50 3.45 6.13
C ASP A 107 -7.33 2.45 6.16
N LEU A 108 -6.16 2.82 5.64
CA LEU A 108 -5.03 1.90 5.49
C LEU A 108 -4.01 2.07 6.61
N LEU A 109 -3.38 0.96 6.97
CA LEU A 109 -2.08 0.91 7.61
C LEU A 109 -1.05 0.53 6.53
N LEU A 110 -0.35 1.53 6.00
CA LEU A 110 0.72 1.28 5.03
C LEU A 110 1.95 0.75 5.74
N ILE A 111 2.44 -0.40 5.30
CA ILE A 111 3.68 -1.03 5.74
C ILE A 111 4.72 -0.75 4.68
N CYS A 112 5.64 0.17 4.96
CA CYS A 112 6.67 0.59 4.03
C CYS A 112 7.80 -0.45 4.00
N VAL A 113 8.09 -0.98 2.82
CA VAL A 113 9.08 -2.04 2.61
C VAL A 113 10.05 -1.60 1.51
N GLU A 114 11.33 -1.81 1.73
CA GLU A 114 12.35 -1.73 0.69
C GLU A 114 12.65 -3.12 0.13
N VAL A 115 12.85 -3.19 -1.19
CA VAL A 115 13.30 -4.42 -1.86
C VAL A 115 14.36 -4.08 -2.90
N ASP A 116 15.21 -5.04 -3.21
CA ASP A 116 16.16 -4.95 -4.30
C ASP A 116 15.57 -5.59 -5.58
N VAL A 117 15.76 -4.94 -6.72
CA VAL A 117 15.36 -5.45 -8.04
C VAL A 117 16.51 -5.30 -9.04
N ASP A 118 16.50 -6.11 -10.10
CA ASP A 118 17.46 -5.97 -11.18
C ASP A 118 17.14 -4.75 -12.06
N ASP A 119 18.18 -4.15 -12.67
CA ASP A 119 18.04 -3.01 -13.61
C ASP A 119 17.58 -3.51 -15.00
N LEU A 120 16.45 -4.20 -15.03
CA LEU A 120 15.80 -4.70 -16.24
C LEU A 120 14.64 -3.79 -16.63
N ALA A 121 14.21 -3.86 -17.89
CA ALA A 121 13.04 -3.12 -18.33
C ALA A 121 11.76 -3.68 -17.68
N PRO A 122 11.05 -2.92 -16.82
CA PRO A 122 9.81 -3.38 -16.23
C PRO A 122 8.68 -3.42 -17.27
N ARG A 123 7.67 -4.24 -17.02
CA ARG A 123 6.46 -4.34 -17.83
C ARG A 123 5.25 -4.13 -16.93
N ALA A 124 4.39 -3.18 -17.31
CA ALA A 124 3.15 -2.95 -16.58
C ALA A 124 2.29 -4.21 -16.53
N GLY A 125 1.89 -4.59 -15.32
CA GLY A 125 0.88 -5.62 -15.09
C GLY A 125 -0.53 -5.14 -15.40
N SER A 126 -1.54 -5.97 -15.06
CA SER A 126 -2.94 -5.68 -15.40
C SER A 126 -3.52 -4.49 -14.63
N ASP A 127 -3.01 -4.21 -13.45
CA ASP A 127 -3.59 -3.27 -12.48
C ASP A 127 -2.95 -1.89 -12.52
N VAL A 128 -1.90 -1.73 -13.34
CA VAL A 128 -1.18 -0.46 -13.52
C VAL A 128 -1.17 -0.02 -14.98
N GLU A 129 -1.28 1.29 -15.22
CA GLU A 129 -1.18 1.85 -16.57
C GLU A 129 0.25 1.86 -17.10
N ALA A 130 1.21 2.10 -16.21
CA ALA A 130 2.61 2.22 -16.59
C ALA A 130 3.55 1.96 -15.42
N VAL A 131 4.75 1.48 -15.75
CA VAL A 131 5.87 1.28 -14.80
C VAL A 131 7.15 1.78 -15.41
N ARG A 132 8.08 2.26 -14.59
CA ARG A 132 9.41 2.69 -15.03
C ARG A 132 10.43 2.68 -13.92
N LEU A 133 11.68 2.35 -14.26
CA LEU A 133 12.84 2.54 -13.40
C LEU A 133 13.48 3.90 -13.71
N ARG A 134 13.58 4.77 -12.70
CA ARG A 134 14.24 6.09 -12.81
C ARG A 134 15.03 6.41 -11.55
N ARG A 135 16.01 7.29 -11.70
CA ARG A 135 16.60 7.94 -10.52
C ARG A 135 15.50 8.63 -9.74
N PRO A 136 15.60 8.61 -8.42
CA PRO A 136 14.62 9.26 -7.56
C PRO A 136 14.41 10.73 -7.95
N GLU A 137 13.14 11.10 -8.14
CA GLU A 137 12.73 12.45 -8.55
C GLU A 137 11.44 12.83 -7.80
N LEU A 138 11.60 13.68 -6.79
CA LEU A 138 10.50 14.03 -5.90
C LEU A 138 9.32 14.70 -6.62
N GLY A 139 9.55 15.47 -7.66
CA GLY A 139 8.51 16.14 -8.43
C GLY A 139 7.52 15.22 -9.14
N LEU A 140 7.82 13.93 -9.25
CA LEU A 140 6.93 12.95 -9.88
C LEU A 140 5.80 12.50 -8.98
N THR A 141 6.01 12.53 -7.66
CA THR A 141 5.03 12.05 -6.67
C THR A 141 4.38 13.25 -5.97
N PRO A 142 3.05 13.35 -5.94
CA PRO A 142 2.35 14.42 -5.22
C PRO A 142 2.81 14.53 -3.78
N ALA A 143 2.92 15.77 -3.26
CA ALA A 143 3.52 16.06 -1.96
C ALA A 143 2.73 15.48 -0.77
N ASP A 144 1.43 15.30 -0.93
CA ASP A 144 0.50 14.76 0.07
C ASP A 144 0.37 13.22 0.02
N TRP A 145 1.08 12.56 -0.88
CA TRP A 145 1.04 11.10 -0.97
C TRP A 145 2.04 10.43 -0.03
N PRO A 146 1.67 9.30 0.60
CA PRO A 146 2.57 8.51 1.45
C PRO A 146 3.86 8.07 0.74
N ALA A 147 3.77 7.77 -0.57
CA ALA A 147 4.91 7.44 -1.40
C ALA A 147 5.96 8.56 -1.40
N ARG A 148 5.53 9.83 -1.45
CA ARG A 148 6.43 10.99 -1.37
C ARG A 148 7.17 11.03 -0.04
N THR A 149 6.45 10.91 1.07
CA THR A 149 7.03 10.87 2.41
C THR A 149 8.03 9.73 2.57
N PHE A 150 7.71 8.56 1.99
CA PHE A 150 8.61 7.41 2.05
C PHE A 150 9.88 7.63 1.22
N ILE A 151 9.76 8.14 -0.01
CA ILE A 151 10.90 8.44 -0.86
C ILE A 151 11.82 9.48 -0.17
N GLU A 152 11.27 10.60 0.32
CA GLU A 152 12.04 11.66 0.98
C GLU A 152 12.87 11.13 2.15
N ALA A 153 12.27 10.32 3.01
CA ALA A 153 12.95 9.75 4.16
C ALA A 153 14.15 8.86 3.77
N GLN A 154 14.10 8.22 2.60
CA GLN A 154 15.22 7.41 2.10
C GLN A 154 16.34 8.25 1.47
N PHE A 155 16.02 9.43 0.93
CA PHE A 155 17.03 10.35 0.41
C PHE A 155 17.82 11.06 1.50
N GLU A 156 17.16 11.48 2.57
CA GLU A 156 17.82 12.09 3.72
C GLU A 156 18.84 11.13 4.34
N SER A 157 18.53 9.83 4.36
CA SER A 157 19.44 8.79 4.87
C SER A 157 20.66 8.52 3.97
N LEU A 158 20.58 8.87 2.67
CA LEU A 158 21.67 8.68 1.71
C LEU A 158 22.59 9.92 1.61
N SER A 159 22.16 11.04 2.20
CA SER A 159 22.92 12.30 2.21
C SER A 159 23.67 12.53 3.51
N SER A 160 23.59 11.59 4.46
CA SER A 160 24.27 11.57 5.75
C SER A 160 25.38 10.54 5.75
#